data_f51b9dcbacac3b4b6d80fb44048df677
#
_entry.id   f51b9dcbacac3b4b6d80fb44048df677
#
_cell.length_a   1.000
_cell.length_b   1.000
_cell.length_c   1.000
_cell.angle_alpha   90.00
_cell.angle_beta   90.00
_cell.angle_gamma   90.00
#
_symmetry.space_group_name_H-M   'P 1'
#
loop_
_entity.id
_entity.type
_entity.pdbx_description
1 polymer ?
#
loop_
_entity_poly.entity_id
_entity_poly.type
_entity_poly.pdbx_seq_one_letter_code
_entity_poly.pdbx_strand_id
1 'polypeptide(L)'
;MQKPARKAETRKIFISNESGLHARPVSDLVRCAMRFKSEITIVANGKKCSAVSIMDIMTADIRKGAEISVTAEGVDADKALDAIEKCLSQLSAKGF
;
A
#
# COMPACT_ATOMS: atom_id res chain seq x y z
N MET A 1 10.77 21.26 23.59
CA MET A 1 9.54 20.45 23.64
C MET A 1 9.61 19.39 22.60
N GLN A 2 9.37 18.17 22.99
CA GLN A 2 9.39 17.05 22.06
C GLN A 2 8.03 16.83 21.45
N LYS A 3 8.02 16.58 20.15
CA LYS A 3 6.81 16.11 19.50
C LYS A 3 6.53 14.67 19.94
N PRO A 4 5.26 14.30 20.10
CA PRO A 4 4.95 12.89 20.28
C PRO A 4 5.57 12.09 19.14
N ALA A 5 6.21 10.99 19.48
CA ALA A 5 6.79 10.14 18.45
C ALA A 5 5.66 9.58 17.59
N ARG A 6 5.72 9.84 16.28
CA ARG A 6 4.81 9.18 15.34
C ARG A 6 5.34 7.79 15.08
N LYS A 7 4.47 6.83 15.19
CA LYS A 7 4.83 5.46 14.91
C LYS A 7 4.98 5.29 13.40
N ALA A 8 6.14 4.80 13.01
CA ALA A 8 6.40 4.52 11.60
C ALA A 8 6.77 3.03 11.48
N GLU A 9 6.06 2.32 10.65
CA GLU A 9 6.31 0.91 10.42
C GLU A 9 6.32 0.60 8.94
N THR A 10 7.18 -0.34 8.56
CA THR A 10 7.31 -0.78 7.17
C THR A 10 7.05 -2.27 7.09
N ARG A 11 6.30 -2.68 6.08
CA ARG A 11 6.03 -4.08 5.83
C ARG A 11 6.29 -4.37 4.35
N LYS A 12 7.01 -5.46 4.10
CA LYS A 12 7.22 -5.92 2.73
C LYS A 12 6.09 -6.85 2.35
N ILE A 13 5.53 -6.61 1.17
CA ILE A 13 4.40 -7.38 0.67
C ILE A 13 4.72 -7.88 -0.72
N PHE A 14 4.47 -9.16 -0.95
CA PHE A 14 4.65 -9.79 -2.25
C PHE A 14 3.35 -9.67 -3.04
N ILE A 15 3.45 -9.20 -4.27
CA ILE A 15 2.26 -9.02 -5.11
C ILE A 15 1.94 -10.33 -5.81
N SER A 16 0.86 -10.98 -5.37
CA SER A 16 0.36 -12.21 -5.96
C SER A 16 -0.81 -11.97 -6.91
N ASN A 17 -1.23 -10.73 -7.06
CA ASN A 17 -2.33 -10.35 -7.94
C ASN A 17 -1.99 -10.72 -9.38
N GLU A 18 -2.89 -11.46 -10.06
CA GLU A 18 -2.61 -12.11 -11.33
C GLU A 18 -2.10 -11.14 -12.40
N SER A 19 -2.71 -9.96 -12.49
CA SER A 19 -2.31 -8.94 -13.45
C SER A 19 -1.50 -7.81 -12.81
N GLY A 20 -0.95 -8.03 -11.61
CA GLY A 20 -0.25 -6.99 -10.87
C GLY A 20 -1.21 -5.93 -10.36
N LEU A 21 -0.67 -4.74 -10.10
CA LEU A 21 -1.47 -3.62 -9.61
C LEU A 21 -1.81 -2.67 -10.76
N HIS A 22 -2.95 -2.91 -11.38
CA HIS A 22 -3.51 -2.02 -12.41
C HIS A 22 -4.79 -1.34 -11.88
N ALA A 23 -5.54 -0.67 -12.75
CA ALA A 23 -6.61 0.26 -12.34
C ALA A 23 -7.57 -0.26 -11.26
N ARG A 24 -8.09 -1.48 -11.42
CA ARG A 24 -9.10 -2.01 -10.50
C ARG A 24 -8.55 -2.26 -9.10
N PRO A 25 -7.49 -3.05 -8.92
CA PRO A 25 -6.95 -3.26 -7.59
C PRO A 25 -6.33 -2.01 -7.00
N VAL A 26 -5.76 -1.12 -7.81
CA VAL A 26 -5.21 0.13 -7.31
C VAL A 26 -6.31 1.03 -6.73
N SER A 27 -7.45 1.11 -7.39
CA SER A 27 -8.59 1.91 -6.88
C SER A 27 -9.05 1.41 -5.51
N ASP A 28 -9.15 0.10 -5.35
CA ASP A 28 -9.56 -0.49 -4.08
C ASP A 28 -8.49 -0.26 -3.00
N LEU A 29 -7.23 -0.37 -3.37
CA LEU A 29 -6.10 -0.14 -2.45
C LEU A 29 -6.09 1.30 -1.95
N VAL A 30 -6.25 2.26 -2.85
CA VAL A 30 -6.30 3.68 -2.50
C VAL A 30 -7.47 3.95 -1.56
N ARG A 31 -8.62 3.38 -1.86
CA ARG A 31 -9.80 3.55 -1.02
C ARG A 31 -9.56 3.00 0.38
N CYS A 32 -8.89 1.87 0.47
CA CYS A 32 -8.50 1.29 1.75
C CYS A 32 -7.56 2.23 2.51
N ALA A 33 -6.53 2.73 1.84
CA ALA A 33 -5.53 3.60 2.46
C ALA A 33 -6.15 4.90 2.99
N MET A 34 -7.14 5.43 2.29
CA MET A 34 -7.79 6.67 2.68
C MET A 34 -8.59 6.57 3.98
N ARG A 35 -8.85 5.38 4.46
CA ARG A 35 -9.60 5.16 5.70
C ARG A 35 -8.76 5.41 6.96
N PHE A 36 -7.45 5.54 6.81
CA PHE A 36 -6.54 5.66 7.95
C PHE A 36 -5.97 7.06 8.04
N LYS A 37 -5.59 7.44 9.26
CA LYS A 37 -4.97 8.73 9.52
C LYS A 37 -3.48 8.73 9.20
N SER A 38 -2.88 7.55 9.20
CA SER A 38 -1.46 7.41 8.88
C SER A 38 -1.16 7.84 7.45
N GLU A 39 0.00 8.42 7.27
CA GLU A 39 0.54 8.65 5.93
C GLU A 39 1.12 7.34 5.43
N ILE A 40 0.65 6.88 4.28
CA ILE A 40 1.04 5.58 3.75
C ILE A 40 1.79 5.76 2.44
N THR A 41 2.98 5.18 2.38
CA THR A 41 3.88 5.28 1.23
C THR A 41 4.21 3.89 0.74
N ILE A 42 4.24 3.72 -0.58
CA ILE A 42 4.60 2.47 -1.22
C ILE A 42 5.88 2.69 -2.02
N VAL A 43 6.87 1.83 -1.82
CA VAL A 43 8.07 1.84 -2.65
C VAL A 43 8.08 0.57 -3.48
N ALA A 44 8.10 0.74 -4.79
CA ALA A 44 8.09 -0.35 -5.74
C ALA A 44 8.92 0.03 -6.96
N ASN A 45 9.74 -0.91 -7.44
CA ASN A 45 10.59 -0.69 -8.60
C ASN A 45 11.43 0.59 -8.51
N GLY A 46 11.89 0.90 -7.28
CA GLY A 46 12.69 2.09 -7.02
C GLY A 46 11.90 3.39 -6.98
N LYS A 47 10.58 3.34 -7.12
CA LYS A 47 9.73 4.52 -7.11
C LYS A 47 8.96 4.62 -5.80
N LYS A 48 8.99 5.80 -5.19
CA LYS A 48 8.22 6.11 -3.99
C LYS A 48 6.87 6.68 -4.40
N CYS A 49 5.80 6.05 -3.94
CA CYS A 49 4.44 6.41 -4.32
C CYS A 49 3.62 6.74 -3.09
N SER A 50 2.71 7.70 -3.21
CA SER A 50 1.67 7.89 -2.21
C SER A 50 0.61 6.81 -2.37
N ALA A 51 0.23 6.16 -1.27
CA ALA A 51 -0.80 5.12 -1.31
C ALA A 51 -2.20 5.66 -1.60
N VAL A 52 -2.37 6.98 -1.58
CA VAL A 52 -3.64 7.61 -1.92
C VAL A 52 -3.62 8.26 -3.30
N SER A 53 -2.61 7.97 -4.10
CA SER A 53 -2.51 8.48 -5.47
C SER A 53 -2.55 7.33 -6.46
N ILE A 54 -3.66 7.17 -7.15
CA ILE A 54 -3.84 6.12 -8.17
C ILE A 54 -2.76 6.25 -9.24
N MET A 55 -2.51 7.46 -9.71
CA MET A 55 -1.53 7.68 -10.79
C MET A 55 -0.11 7.31 -10.36
N ASP A 56 0.28 7.66 -9.14
CA ASP A 56 1.60 7.31 -8.64
C ASP A 56 1.80 5.79 -8.66
N ILE A 57 0.83 5.07 -8.13
CA ILE A 57 0.93 3.61 -8.02
C ILE A 57 0.96 2.98 -9.41
N MET A 58 0.10 3.44 -10.31
CA MET A 58 0.04 2.88 -11.65
C MET A 58 1.32 3.12 -12.44
N THR A 59 1.94 4.28 -12.26
CA THR A 59 3.19 4.60 -12.97
C THR A 59 4.39 3.82 -12.43
N ALA A 60 4.26 3.18 -11.27
CA ALA A 60 5.31 2.33 -10.72
C ALA A 60 5.39 0.97 -11.42
N ASP A 61 4.41 0.62 -12.26
CA ASP A 61 4.38 -0.63 -13.02
C ASP A 61 4.60 -1.86 -12.14
N ILE A 62 3.76 -2.00 -11.13
CA ILE A 62 3.88 -3.10 -10.16
C ILE A 62 3.24 -4.35 -10.75
N ARG A 63 4.05 -5.37 -11.00
CA ARG A 63 3.61 -6.61 -11.64
C ARG A 63 3.55 -7.76 -10.65
N LYS A 64 2.88 -8.84 -11.06
CA LYS A 64 2.85 -10.07 -10.28
C LYS A 64 4.28 -10.52 -9.97
N GLY A 65 4.53 -10.89 -8.73
CA GLY A 65 5.85 -11.32 -8.28
C GLY A 65 6.70 -10.17 -7.74
N ALA A 66 6.26 -8.93 -7.88
CA ALA A 66 7.00 -7.80 -7.32
C ALA A 66 6.90 -7.80 -5.80
N GLU A 67 7.98 -7.39 -5.14
CA GLU A 67 7.97 -7.12 -3.72
C GLU A 67 7.89 -5.62 -3.53
N ILE A 68 6.91 -5.16 -2.76
CA ILE A 68 6.77 -3.75 -2.45
C ILE A 68 7.02 -3.52 -0.96
N SER A 69 7.46 -2.32 -0.62
CA SER A 69 7.60 -1.90 0.77
C SER A 69 6.52 -0.87 1.06
N VAL A 70 5.69 -1.15 2.06
CA VAL A 70 4.62 -0.25 2.46
C VAL A 70 4.97 0.30 3.83
N THR A 71 5.09 1.61 3.92
CA THR A 71 5.39 2.31 5.17
C THR A 71 4.19 3.12 5.59
N ALA A 72 3.76 2.95 6.82
CA ALA A 72 2.70 3.75 7.42
C ALA A 72 3.27 4.52 8.60
N GLU A 73 3.00 5.82 8.65
CA GLU A 73 3.45 6.69 9.73
C GLU A 73 2.25 7.41 10.32
N GLY A 74 1.96 7.14 11.58
CA GLY A 74 0.83 7.75 12.27
C GLY A 74 0.34 6.89 13.41
N VAL A 75 -0.76 7.34 14.03
CA VAL A 75 -1.30 6.68 15.23
C VAL A 75 -1.91 5.31 14.95
N ASP A 76 -2.35 5.07 13.72
CA ASP A 76 -2.98 3.82 13.32
C ASP A 76 -2.13 3.04 12.30
N ALA A 77 -0.81 3.22 12.37
CA ALA A 77 0.12 2.62 11.41
C ALA A 77 -0.03 1.09 11.29
N ASP A 78 -0.08 0.38 12.42
CA ASP A 78 -0.22 -1.08 12.41
C ASP A 78 -1.51 -1.52 11.73
N LYS A 79 -2.60 -0.85 12.09
CA LYS A 79 -3.91 -1.17 11.53
C LYS A 79 -3.95 -0.89 10.04
N ALA A 80 -3.31 0.20 9.63
CA ALA A 80 -3.23 0.55 8.22
C ALA A 80 -2.49 -0.51 7.41
N LEU A 81 -1.35 -0.96 7.89
CA LEU A 81 -0.57 -1.99 7.21
C LEU A 81 -1.32 -3.32 7.14
N ASP A 82 -1.98 -3.71 8.23
CA ASP A 82 -2.80 -4.93 8.24
C ASP A 82 -3.91 -4.84 7.21
N ALA A 83 -4.58 -3.70 7.14
CA ALA A 83 -5.69 -3.50 6.21
C ALA A 83 -5.23 -3.53 4.75
N ILE A 84 -4.08 -2.92 4.46
CA ILE A 84 -3.51 -2.91 3.10
C ILE A 84 -3.13 -4.32 2.67
N GLU A 85 -2.47 -5.05 3.54
CA GLU A 85 -2.08 -6.43 3.25
C GLU A 85 -3.30 -7.30 3.01
N LYS A 86 -4.31 -7.16 3.85
CA LYS A 86 -5.57 -7.89 3.70
C LYS A 86 -6.29 -7.53 2.42
N CYS A 87 -6.31 -6.25 2.09
CA CYS A 87 -6.94 -5.76 0.86
C CYS A 87 -6.30 -6.42 -0.37
N LEU A 88 -4.98 -6.42 -0.45
CA LEU A 88 -4.27 -7.02 -1.57
C LEU A 88 -4.51 -8.53 -1.65
N SER A 89 -4.53 -9.21 -0.50
CA SER A 89 -4.80 -10.64 -0.45
C SER A 89 -6.22 -10.96 -0.93
N GLN A 90 -7.20 -10.18 -0.50
CA GLN A 90 -8.59 -10.38 -0.91
C GLN A 90 -8.79 -10.12 -2.41
N LEU A 91 -8.12 -9.11 -2.93
CA LEU A 91 -8.18 -8.82 -4.37
C LEU A 91 -7.59 -9.96 -5.17
N SER A 92 -6.44 -10.49 -4.73
CA SER A 92 -5.81 -11.63 -5.38
C SER A 92 -6.74 -12.86 -5.39
N ALA A 93 -7.41 -13.12 -4.27
CA ALA A 93 -8.35 -14.24 -4.16
C ALA A 93 -9.56 -14.09 -5.10
N LYS A 94 -9.92 -12.85 -5.43
CA LYS A 94 -11.03 -12.58 -6.37
C LYS A 94 -10.58 -12.54 -7.83
N GLY A 95 -9.32 -12.77 -8.09
CA GLY A 95 -8.79 -12.74 -9.45
C GLY A 95 -8.31 -11.38 -9.92
N PHE A 96 -8.21 -10.43 -9.02
CA PHE A 96 -7.68 -9.11 -9.32
C PHE A 96 -6.24 -8.99 -8.86
#